data_9d0b05312cdb4abf4ef0da5e0809199a
#
_entry.id   9d0b05312cdb4abf4ef0da5e0809199a
#
_cell.length_a   1.000
_cell.length_b   1.000
_cell.length_c   1.000
_cell.angle_alpha   90.00
_cell.angle_beta   90.00
_cell.angle_gamma   90.00
#
_symmetry.space_group_name_H-M   'P 1'
#
loop_
_entity.id
_entity.type
_entity.pdbx_description
1 polymer ?
#
loop_
_entity_poly.entity_id
_entity_poly.type
_entity_poly.pdbx_seq_one_letter_code
_entity_poly.pdbx_strand_id
1 'polypeptide(L)'
;MSLIDKLFPKQASNDYQGNNIALYVFCLLIAMYTFRGFMHFLADDGGINSIASIIIFPFAEGAPDPNNVIYLFASLWGSAQLITLAIFYICMWRYRNLLPLLWLTVVIEVPMRMAAGTMHPLSAPYYEHVPPGAVSNLPLLAIACIMLALSLQNKKT
;
A
#
# COMPACT_ATOMS: atom_id res chain seq x y z
N MET A 1 9.00 -5.32 28.37
CA MET A 1 9.15 -4.31 27.29
C MET A 1 7.81 -3.59 27.16
N SER A 2 7.80 -2.25 27.17
CA SER A 2 6.56 -1.49 27.00
C SER A 2 6.02 -1.62 25.58
N LEU A 3 4.72 -1.32 25.36
CA LEU A 3 4.14 -1.30 24.00
C LEU A 3 4.85 -0.26 23.12
N ILE A 4 5.26 0.86 23.69
CA ILE A 4 5.99 1.92 23.00
C ILE A 4 7.36 1.41 22.54
N ASP A 5 8.10 0.68 23.39
CA ASP A 5 9.41 0.12 23.02
C ASP A 5 9.31 -0.97 21.93
N LYS A 6 8.16 -1.66 21.84
CA LYS A 6 7.91 -2.63 20.78
C LYS A 6 7.56 -1.96 19.44
N LEU A 7 6.79 -0.87 19.50
CA LEU A 7 6.38 -0.12 18.33
C LEU A 7 7.53 0.75 17.78
N PHE A 8 8.29 1.37 18.69
CA PHE A 8 9.41 2.25 18.40
C PHE A 8 10.67 1.77 19.14
N PRO A 9 11.29 0.69 18.69
CA PRO A 9 12.48 0.14 19.37
C PRO A 9 13.64 1.13 19.29
N LYS A 10 14.38 1.28 20.41
CA LYS A 10 15.54 2.17 20.50
C LYS A 10 16.69 1.74 19.58
N GLN A 11 16.76 0.45 19.25
CA GLN A 11 17.78 -0.12 18.36
C GLN A 11 17.09 -1.02 17.33
N ALA A 12 17.40 -0.79 16.05
CA ALA A 12 16.96 -1.65 14.97
C ALA A 12 17.77 -2.96 15.00
N SER A 13 17.07 -4.10 14.97
CA SER A 13 17.68 -5.42 15.04
C SER A 13 16.85 -6.47 14.29
N ASN A 14 17.41 -7.65 14.10
CA ASN A 14 16.67 -8.75 13.49
C ASN A 14 15.91 -9.63 14.51
N ASP A 15 15.91 -9.21 15.78
CA ASP A 15 15.28 -9.93 16.88
C ASP A 15 13.80 -9.53 17.03
N TYR A 16 12.94 -10.17 16.25
CA TYR A 16 11.50 -9.97 16.29
C TYR A 16 10.86 -10.90 17.33
N GLN A 17 10.21 -10.32 18.35
CA GLN A 17 9.58 -11.03 19.46
C GLN A 17 8.05 -11.16 19.35
N GLY A 18 7.47 -10.61 18.28
CA GLY A 18 6.01 -10.66 18.05
C GLY A 18 5.54 -11.98 17.42
N ASN A 19 4.24 -12.05 17.14
CA ASN A 19 3.62 -13.23 16.54
C ASN A 19 4.07 -13.44 15.09
N ASN A 20 4.49 -14.66 14.74
CA ASN A 20 4.96 -15.00 13.38
C ASN A 20 3.87 -14.86 12.30
N ILE A 21 2.57 -14.97 12.66
CA ILE A 21 1.48 -14.75 11.71
C ILE A 21 1.59 -13.32 11.12
N ALA A 22 1.82 -12.32 11.98
CA ALA A 22 1.99 -10.94 11.52
C ALA A 22 3.16 -10.78 10.55
N LEU A 23 4.25 -11.55 10.75
CA LEU A 23 5.40 -11.55 9.85
C LEU A 23 5.06 -12.18 8.49
N TYR A 24 4.43 -13.35 8.47
CA TYR A 24 4.10 -14.03 7.21
C TYR A 24 3.04 -13.26 6.41
N VAL A 25 2.01 -12.72 7.08
CA VAL A 25 1.00 -11.89 6.41
C VAL A 25 1.63 -10.61 5.86
N PHE A 26 2.63 -10.03 6.52
CA PHE A 26 3.36 -8.89 5.98
C PHE A 26 4.17 -9.26 4.73
N CYS A 27 4.79 -10.44 4.69
CA CYS A 27 5.47 -10.93 3.49
C CYS A 27 4.52 -11.05 2.29
N LEU A 28 3.30 -11.55 2.52
CA LEU A 28 2.27 -11.61 1.46
C LEU A 28 1.83 -10.22 1.02
N LEU A 29 1.66 -9.30 1.97
CA LEU A 29 1.28 -7.92 1.68
C LEU A 29 2.33 -7.22 0.81
N ILE A 30 3.62 -7.31 1.16
CA ILE A 30 4.68 -6.67 0.37
C ILE A 30 4.82 -7.30 -1.02
N ALA A 31 4.57 -8.61 -1.18
CA ALA A 31 4.55 -9.26 -2.49
C ALA A 31 3.41 -8.70 -3.36
N MET A 32 2.20 -8.57 -2.81
CA MET A 32 1.06 -7.94 -3.49
C MET A 32 1.34 -6.47 -3.83
N TYR A 33 1.89 -5.70 -2.90
CA TYR A 33 2.24 -4.29 -3.13
C TYR A 33 3.36 -4.14 -4.17
N THR A 34 4.28 -5.09 -4.26
CA THR A 34 5.33 -5.12 -5.29
C THR A 34 4.72 -5.25 -6.66
N PHE A 35 3.83 -6.24 -6.85
CA PHE A 35 3.10 -6.39 -8.11
C PHE A 35 2.37 -5.09 -8.49
N ARG A 36 1.60 -4.52 -7.56
CA ARG A 36 0.86 -3.28 -7.78
C ARG A 36 1.79 -2.10 -8.11
N GLY A 37 2.89 -1.94 -7.37
CA GLY A 37 3.86 -0.86 -7.59
C GLY A 37 4.49 -0.93 -8.98
N PHE A 38 4.87 -2.14 -9.42
CA PHE A 38 5.40 -2.33 -10.77
C PHE A 38 4.34 -2.09 -11.86
N MET A 39 3.10 -2.52 -11.65
CA MET A 39 2.01 -2.23 -12.61
C MET A 39 1.80 -0.73 -12.76
N HIS A 40 1.72 0.03 -11.66
CA HIS A 40 1.59 1.50 -11.75
C HIS A 40 2.82 2.17 -12.38
N PHE A 41 4.02 1.63 -12.19
CA PHE A 41 5.25 2.24 -12.69
C PHE A 41 5.55 1.89 -14.14
N LEU A 42 5.28 0.66 -14.59
CA LEU A 42 5.74 0.12 -15.88
C LEU A 42 4.63 -0.03 -16.94
N ALA A 43 3.36 -0.14 -16.54
CA ALA A 43 2.28 -0.28 -17.51
C ALA A 43 2.08 1.03 -18.28
N ASP A 44 1.80 0.95 -19.58
CA ASP A 44 1.62 2.10 -20.46
C ASP A 44 0.51 3.05 -19.97
N ASP A 45 -0.54 2.49 -19.39
CA ASP A 45 -1.67 3.23 -18.78
C ASP A 45 -1.50 3.47 -17.29
N GLY A 46 -0.35 3.11 -16.70
CA GLY A 46 -0.14 3.14 -15.25
C GLY A 46 -1.12 2.26 -14.46
N GLY A 47 -1.77 1.27 -15.09
CA GLY A 47 -2.81 0.44 -14.49
C GLY A 47 -4.13 1.17 -14.25
N ILE A 48 -4.32 2.34 -14.84
CA ILE A 48 -5.50 3.19 -14.64
C ILE A 48 -6.72 2.63 -15.39
N ASN A 49 -6.56 2.31 -16.66
CA ASN A 49 -7.64 1.74 -17.46
C ASN A 49 -7.71 0.21 -17.26
N SER A 50 -6.57 -0.46 -17.34
CA SER A 50 -6.49 -1.93 -17.33
C SER A 50 -6.85 -2.57 -15.97
N ILE A 51 -6.55 -1.92 -14.83
CA ILE A 51 -6.78 -2.47 -13.49
C ILE A 51 -7.82 -1.67 -12.72
N ALA A 52 -7.69 -0.33 -12.69
CA ALA A 52 -8.62 0.51 -11.94
C ALA A 52 -9.92 0.77 -12.70
N SER A 53 -10.06 0.30 -13.95
CA SER A 53 -11.27 0.41 -14.78
C SER A 53 -11.75 1.85 -14.98
N ILE A 54 -10.83 2.82 -14.91
CA ILE A 54 -11.12 4.22 -15.23
C ILE A 54 -11.19 4.34 -16.75
N ILE A 55 -12.19 5.08 -17.24
CA ILE A 55 -12.40 5.28 -18.67
C ILE A 55 -11.22 6.02 -19.31
N ILE A 56 -11.03 5.79 -20.61
CA ILE A 56 -10.14 6.64 -21.41
C ILE A 56 -10.89 7.95 -21.69
N PHE A 57 -10.32 9.08 -21.27
CA PHE A 57 -10.95 10.37 -21.50
C PHE A 57 -10.89 10.74 -22.98
N PRO A 58 -12.04 11.06 -23.61
CA PRO A 58 -12.06 11.50 -24.98
C PRO A 58 -11.42 12.89 -25.16
N PHE A 59 -10.75 13.12 -26.27
CA PHE A 59 -10.15 14.41 -26.63
C PHE A 59 -10.29 14.65 -28.12
N ALA A 60 -10.23 15.93 -28.51
CA ALA A 60 -10.37 16.34 -29.91
C ALA A 60 -9.11 15.96 -30.73
N GLU A 61 -9.29 15.64 -32.00
CA GLU A 61 -8.17 15.39 -32.92
C GLU A 61 -7.23 16.62 -32.97
N GLY A 62 -5.93 16.38 -32.79
CA GLY A 62 -4.91 17.44 -32.72
C GLY A 62 -4.76 18.13 -31.38
N ALA A 63 -5.63 17.85 -30.38
CA ALA A 63 -5.45 18.31 -29.01
C ALA A 63 -4.50 17.39 -28.21
N PRO A 64 -3.81 17.89 -27.15
CA PRO A 64 -3.04 17.05 -26.26
C PRO A 64 -3.93 16.01 -25.58
N ASP A 65 -3.46 14.75 -25.51
CA ASP A 65 -4.16 13.67 -24.83
C ASP A 65 -4.13 13.86 -23.30
N PRO A 66 -5.28 14.09 -22.62
CA PRO A 66 -5.35 14.29 -21.18
C PRO A 66 -4.99 13.02 -20.39
N ASN A 67 -5.14 11.84 -21.00
CA ASN A 67 -4.82 10.56 -20.36
C ASN A 67 -3.33 10.45 -20.02
N ASN A 68 -2.44 11.03 -20.84
CA ASN A 68 -1.00 11.06 -20.57
C ASN A 68 -0.66 11.71 -19.22
N VAL A 69 -1.40 12.72 -18.80
CA VAL A 69 -1.21 13.36 -17.48
C VAL A 69 -1.59 12.40 -16.37
N ILE A 70 -2.69 11.68 -16.52
CA ILE A 70 -3.18 10.70 -15.53
C ILE A 70 -2.18 9.55 -15.41
N TYR A 71 -1.69 9.02 -16.54
CA TYR A 71 -0.70 7.95 -16.58
C TYR A 71 0.64 8.37 -15.95
N LEU A 72 1.07 9.62 -16.20
CA LEU A 72 2.24 10.17 -15.52
C LEU A 72 2.07 10.18 -13.99
N PHE A 73 0.95 10.68 -13.48
CA PHE A 73 0.70 10.68 -12.03
C PHE A 73 0.60 9.27 -11.45
N ALA A 74 0.00 8.33 -12.16
CA ALA A 74 -0.03 6.93 -11.76
C ALA A 74 1.39 6.33 -11.68
N SER A 75 2.24 6.60 -12.66
CA SER A 75 3.63 6.15 -12.68
C SER A 75 4.47 6.78 -11.56
N LEU A 76 4.31 8.08 -11.30
CA LEU A 76 4.95 8.76 -10.17
C LEU A 76 4.51 8.16 -8.83
N TRP A 77 3.23 7.84 -8.69
CA TRP A 77 2.72 7.13 -7.52
C TRP A 77 3.30 5.71 -7.41
N GLY A 78 3.37 4.98 -8.51
CA GLY A 78 4.03 3.67 -8.59
C GLY A 78 5.49 3.73 -8.13
N SER A 79 6.24 4.72 -8.59
CA SER A 79 7.65 4.91 -8.20
C SER A 79 7.78 5.17 -6.69
N ALA A 80 6.93 6.01 -6.10
CA ALA A 80 6.91 6.26 -4.65
C ALA A 80 6.58 5.00 -3.85
N GLN A 81 5.65 4.16 -4.34
CA GLN A 81 5.36 2.87 -3.73
C GLN A 81 6.56 1.93 -3.77
N LEU A 82 7.28 1.84 -4.90
CA LEU A 82 8.47 0.99 -5.03
C LEU A 82 9.60 1.42 -4.09
N ILE A 83 9.79 2.73 -3.87
CA ILE A 83 10.75 3.24 -2.88
C ILE A 83 10.35 2.83 -1.46
N THR A 84 9.07 2.97 -1.11
CA THR A 84 8.54 2.52 0.19
C THR A 84 8.73 1.02 0.39
N LEU A 85 8.48 0.24 -0.65
CA LEU A 85 8.69 -1.22 -0.63
C LEU A 85 10.16 -1.60 -0.46
N ALA A 86 11.08 -0.86 -1.08
CA ALA A 86 12.52 -1.10 -0.86
C ALA A 86 12.88 -0.96 0.63
N ILE A 87 12.32 0.05 1.33
CA ILE A 87 12.49 0.21 2.78
C ILE A 87 11.86 -0.98 3.53
N PHE A 88 10.66 -1.42 3.15
CA PHE A 88 9.99 -2.58 3.77
C PHE A 88 10.82 -3.86 3.61
N TYR A 89 11.38 -4.12 2.42
CA TYR A 89 12.25 -5.26 2.18
C TYR A 89 13.53 -5.20 3.03
N ILE A 90 14.18 -4.04 3.14
CA ILE A 90 15.36 -3.85 3.99
C ILE A 90 15.01 -4.14 5.45
N CYS A 91 13.89 -3.62 5.95
CA CYS A 91 13.42 -3.89 7.31
C CYS A 91 13.14 -5.37 7.54
N MET A 92 12.44 -6.04 6.60
CA MET A 92 12.13 -7.46 6.70
C MET A 92 13.37 -8.36 6.61
N TRP A 93 14.40 -7.92 5.91
CA TRP A 93 15.66 -8.64 5.81
C TRP A 93 16.54 -8.44 7.05
N ARG A 94 16.72 -7.18 7.48
CA ARG A 94 17.77 -6.80 8.44
C ARG A 94 17.24 -6.31 9.79
N TYR A 95 15.99 -5.82 9.86
CA TYR A 95 15.45 -5.08 11.01
C TYR A 95 14.03 -5.51 11.35
N ARG A 96 13.81 -6.83 11.52
CA ARG A 96 12.47 -7.39 11.73
C ARG A 96 11.77 -6.90 12.99
N ASN A 97 12.51 -6.42 14.00
CA ASN A 97 11.91 -5.81 15.18
C ASN A 97 11.13 -4.52 14.87
N LEU A 98 11.30 -3.93 13.68
CA LEU A 98 10.50 -2.82 13.18
C LEU A 98 9.15 -3.25 12.59
N LEU A 99 8.83 -4.53 12.51
CA LEU A 99 7.59 -5.02 11.91
C LEU A 99 6.31 -4.36 12.49
N PRO A 100 6.18 -4.09 13.82
CA PRO A 100 5.04 -3.34 14.33
C PRO A 100 4.92 -1.94 13.75
N LEU A 101 6.04 -1.24 13.56
CA LEU A 101 6.07 0.08 12.93
C LEU A 101 5.64 -0.01 11.45
N LEU A 102 6.09 -1.05 10.74
CA LEU A 102 5.67 -1.26 9.34
C LEU A 102 4.16 -1.53 9.23
N TRP A 103 3.58 -2.29 10.16
CA TRP A 103 2.12 -2.45 10.23
C TRP A 103 1.40 -1.14 10.55
N LEU A 104 1.97 -0.32 11.45
CA LEU A 104 1.41 1.00 11.75
C LEU A 104 1.39 1.89 10.51
N THR A 105 2.41 1.86 9.65
CA THR A 105 2.40 2.64 8.39
C THR A 105 1.25 2.20 7.48
N VAL A 106 0.95 0.90 7.39
CA VAL A 106 -0.21 0.40 6.63
C VAL A 106 -1.53 0.84 7.24
N VAL A 107 -1.65 0.80 8.58
CA VAL A 107 -2.85 1.28 9.32
C VAL A 107 -3.09 2.77 9.09
N ILE A 108 -2.05 3.57 8.88
CA ILE A 108 -2.17 5.00 8.55
C ILE A 108 -2.44 5.20 7.05
N GLU A 109 -1.74 4.47 6.18
CA GLU A 109 -1.83 4.64 4.73
C GLU A 109 -3.25 4.39 4.20
N VAL A 110 -3.91 3.33 4.69
CA VAL A 110 -5.23 2.96 4.18
C VAL A 110 -6.30 4.03 4.45
N PRO A 111 -6.46 4.57 5.68
CA PRO A 111 -7.37 5.69 5.94
C PRO A 111 -7.01 6.96 5.16
N MET A 112 -5.74 7.26 4.97
CA MET A 112 -5.32 8.41 4.16
C MET A 112 -5.74 8.25 2.69
N ARG A 113 -5.61 7.06 2.14
CA ARG A 113 -6.10 6.74 0.79
C ARG A 113 -7.63 6.84 0.71
N MET A 114 -8.35 6.37 1.73
CA MET A 114 -9.81 6.52 1.80
C MET A 114 -10.22 8.00 1.89
N ALA A 115 -9.53 8.78 2.70
CA ALA A 115 -9.77 10.22 2.82
C ALA A 115 -9.55 10.94 1.48
N ALA A 116 -8.48 10.60 0.74
CA ALA A 116 -8.25 11.15 -0.60
C ALA A 116 -9.43 10.85 -1.55
N GLY A 117 -9.95 9.62 -1.52
CA GLY A 117 -11.13 9.24 -2.31
C GLY A 117 -12.42 9.95 -1.90
N THR A 118 -12.56 10.34 -0.62
CA THR A 118 -13.72 11.13 -0.15
C THR A 118 -13.58 12.62 -0.46
N MET A 119 -12.36 13.15 -0.43
CA MET A 119 -12.09 14.54 -0.78
C MET A 119 -12.18 14.80 -2.30
N HIS A 120 -11.84 13.79 -3.09
CA HIS A 120 -11.85 13.85 -4.56
C HIS A 120 -12.64 12.66 -5.14
N PRO A 121 -13.97 12.64 -4.95
CA PRO A 121 -14.80 11.52 -5.37
C PRO A 121 -14.86 11.43 -6.89
N LEU A 122 -14.64 10.23 -7.42
CA LEU A 122 -14.95 9.93 -8.81
C LEU A 122 -16.41 9.49 -8.91
N SER A 123 -17.18 10.16 -9.77
CA SER A 123 -18.57 9.77 -10.06
C SER A 123 -18.62 8.55 -10.98
N ALA A 124 -19.73 7.82 -10.96
CA ALA A 124 -19.94 6.58 -11.72
C ALA A 124 -19.55 6.64 -13.21
N PRO A 125 -19.74 7.76 -13.96
CA PRO A 125 -19.32 7.82 -15.36
C PRO A 125 -17.82 7.71 -15.59
N TYR A 126 -16.97 7.85 -14.56
CA TYR A 126 -15.50 7.82 -14.72
C TYR A 126 -14.90 6.41 -14.59
N TYR A 127 -15.71 5.38 -14.31
CA TYR A 127 -15.19 4.00 -14.22
C TYR A 127 -16.27 2.99 -14.66
N GLU A 128 -15.83 1.91 -15.29
CA GLU A 128 -16.71 0.81 -15.69
C GLU A 128 -17.08 -0.08 -14.49
N HIS A 129 -16.13 -0.27 -13.59
CA HIS A 129 -16.27 -1.07 -12.36
C HIS A 129 -15.61 -0.33 -11.19
N VAL A 130 -16.14 -0.55 -9.98
CA VAL A 130 -15.48 0.02 -8.78
C VAL A 130 -14.04 -0.48 -8.69
N PRO A 131 -13.05 0.42 -8.61
CA PRO A 131 -11.65 0.04 -8.56
C PRO A 131 -11.36 -0.98 -7.45
N PRO A 132 -10.61 -2.08 -7.71
CA PRO A 132 -10.30 -3.09 -6.71
C PRO A 132 -9.66 -2.51 -5.45
N GLY A 133 -8.83 -1.46 -5.59
CA GLY A 133 -8.23 -0.74 -4.48
C GLY A 133 -9.24 -0.08 -3.55
N ALA A 134 -10.37 0.41 -4.06
CA ALA A 134 -11.43 1.00 -3.25
C ALA A 134 -12.17 -0.07 -2.44
N VAL A 135 -12.52 -1.20 -3.06
CA VAL A 135 -13.22 -2.32 -2.40
C VAL A 135 -12.34 -2.96 -1.32
N SER A 136 -11.04 -3.08 -1.55
CA SER A 136 -10.11 -3.73 -0.63
C SER A 136 -9.70 -2.88 0.58
N ASN A 137 -10.03 -1.59 0.63
CA ASN A 137 -9.57 -0.70 1.69
C ASN A 137 -10.03 -1.14 3.09
N LEU A 138 -11.32 -1.38 3.30
CA LEU A 138 -11.84 -1.78 4.62
C LEU A 138 -11.33 -3.16 5.07
N PRO A 139 -11.36 -4.22 4.24
CA PRO A 139 -10.75 -5.50 4.59
C PRO A 139 -9.27 -5.37 4.93
N LEU A 140 -8.51 -4.60 4.15
CA LEU A 140 -7.09 -4.40 4.38
C LEU A 140 -6.82 -3.66 5.69
N LEU A 141 -7.60 -2.63 6.00
CA LEU A 141 -7.50 -1.90 7.27
C LEU A 141 -7.76 -2.81 8.46
N ALA A 142 -8.80 -3.64 8.40
CA ALA A 142 -9.11 -4.61 9.44
C ALA A 142 -7.96 -5.61 9.65
N ILE A 143 -7.43 -6.18 8.56
CA ILE A 143 -6.26 -7.07 8.60
C ILE A 143 -5.05 -6.34 9.21
N ALA A 144 -4.75 -5.12 8.77
CA ALA A 144 -3.62 -4.35 9.25
C ALA A 144 -3.70 -4.06 10.74
N CYS A 145 -4.88 -3.69 11.27
CA CYS A 145 -5.10 -3.49 12.70
C CYS A 145 -4.89 -4.78 13.50
N ILE A 146 -5.43 -5.91 13.03
CA ILE A 146 -5.23 -7.22 13.67
C ILE A 146 -3.75 -7.60 13.66
N MET A 147 -3.07 -7.45 12.53
CA MET A 147 -1.65 -7.81 12.40
C MET A 147 -0.76 -6.88 13.23
N LEU A 148 -1.08 -5.59 13.32
CA LEU A 148 -0.42 -4.67 14.24
C LEU A 148 -0.56 -5.17 15.68
N ALA A 149 -1.77 -5.50 16.14
CA ALA A 149 -2.00 -6.02 17.48
C ALA A 149 -1.22 -7.33 17.74
N LEU A 150 -1.21 -8.26 16.78
CA LEU A 150 -0.46 -9.51 16.87
C LEU A 150 1.05 -9.27 16.87
N SER A 151 1.55 -8.30 16.11
CA SER A 151 2.97 -7.97 16.06
C SER A 151 3.50 -7.40 17.38
N LEU A 152 2.62 -6.79 18.20
CA LEU A 152 2.94 -6.25 19.53
C LEU A 152 2.85 -7.29 20.65
N GLN A 153 2.28 -8.46 20.42
CA GLN A 153 2.24 -9.55 21.41
C GLN A 153 3.63 -10.17 21.57
N ASN A 154 3.89 -10.74 22.77
CA ASN A 154 5.06 -11.59 22.94
C ASN A 154 4.80 -12.94 22.28
N LYS A 155 5.81 -13.47 21.61
CA LYS A 155 5.80 -14.85 21.10
C LYS A 155 5.48 -15.79 22.27
N LYS A 156 4.41 -16.58 22.15
CA LYS A 156 4.18 -17.68 23.09
C LYS A 156 5.31 -18.69 22.87
N THR A 157 6.12 -18.89 23.89
CA THR A 157 7.08 -19.99 23.99
C THR A 157 6.34 -21.31 24.00
#